data_b56c61f7770b7821ea883e5a9aabbaef
#
_entry.id   b56c61f7770b7821ea883e5a9aabbaef
#
_cell.length_a   1.000
_cell.length_b   1.000
_cell.length_c   1.000
_cell.angle_alpha   90.00
_cell.angle_beta   90.00
_cell.angle_gamma   90.00
#
_symmetry.space_group_name_H-M   'P 1'
#
loop_
_entity.id
_entity.type
_entity.pdbx_description
1 polymer ?
#
loop_
_entity_poly.entity_id
_entity_poly.type
_entity_poly.pdbx_seq_one_letter_code
_entity_poly.pdbx_strand_id
1 'polypeptide(L)'
;MDTRITELLEEIKKAIDKAATTGDKYQFIDPVFDLTDELEQCETPFDAVRPILELIESSPNIDFGGPGPLGSFMEKFYHEGYEEELVASLKRKPTEYTIALMFRIIADKKNPNLSEYKHLLKTLDCTSEIDTFWL
;
A
#
# COMPACT_ATOMS: atom_id res chain seq x y z
N MET A 1 9.83 12.56 -12.56
CA MET A 1 10.05 11.92 -11.26
C MET A 1 11.54 11.91 -10.96
N ASP A 2 11.91 12.09 -9.71
CA ASP A 2 13.28 12.07 -9.24
C ASP A 2 13.98 10.76 -9.63
N THR A 3 15.19 10.85 -10.18
CA THR A 3 15.98 9.68 -10.59
C THR A 3 16.21 8.73 -9.41
N ARG A 4 16.47 9.29 -8.21
CA ARG A 4 16.69 8.48 -7.02
C ARG A 4 15.44 7.67 -6.65
N ILE A 5 14.26 8.26 -6.76
CA ILE A 5 13.01 7.55 -6.53
C ILE A 5 12.88 6.39 -7.51
N THR A 6 13.17 6.62 -8.78
CA THR A 6 13.12 5.56 -9.80
C THR A 6 14.06 4.41 -9.47
N GLU A 7 15.28 4.71 -9.04
CA GLU A 7 16.26 3.68 -8.64
C GLU A 7 15.78 2.88 -7.44
N LEU A 8 15.21 3.56 -6.45
CA LEU A 8 14.70 2.88 -5.25
C LEU A 8 13.49 2.00 -5.56
N LEU A 9 12.61 2.45 -6.46
CA LEU A 9 11.48 1.65 -6.90
C LEU A 9 11.94 0.38 -7.63
N GLU A 10 13.01 0.46 -8.43
CA GLU A 10 13.58 -0.73 -9.09
C GLU A 10 14.13 -1.72 -8.05
N GLU A 11 14.77 -1.23 -6.99
CA GLU A 11 15.26 -2.09 -5.92
C GLU A 11 14.10 -2.75 -5.14
N ILE A 12 12.99 -2.01 -4.92
CA ILE A 12 11.79 -2.57 -4.30
C ILE A 12 11.23 -3.68 -5.18
N LYS A 13 11.17 -3.46 -6.48
CA LYS A 13 10.68 -4.48 -7.43
C LYS A 13 11.54 -5.75 -7.37
N LYS A 14 12.86 -5.61 -7.28
CA LYS A 14 13.75 -6.76 -7.14
C LYS A 14 13.49 -7.52 -5.86
N ALA A 15 13.21 -6.82 -4.77
CA ALA A 15 12.88 -7.46 -3.49
C ALA A 15 11.55 -8.22 -3.58
N ILE A 16 10.55 -7.69 -4.28
CA ILE A 16 9.29 -8.38 -4.52
C ILE A 16 9.54 -9.68 -5.30
N ASP A 17 10.32 -9.61 -6.37
CA ASP A 17 10.65 -10.77 -7.20
C ASP A 17 11.38 -11.84 -6.39
N LYS A 18 12.28 -11.44 -5.51
CA LYS A 18 13.02 -12.34 -4.64
C LYS A 18 12.10 -13.04 -3.64
N ALA A 19 11.17 -12.30 -3.04
CA ALA A 19 10.19 -12.87 -2.13
C ALA A 19 9.27 -13.86 -2.85
N ALA A 20 8.88 -13.54 -4.08
CA ALA A 20 8.06 -14.45 -4.90
C ALA A 20 8.79 -15.76 -5.21
N THR A 21 10.09 -15.68 -5.48
CA THR A 21 10.92 -16.84 -5.82
C THR A 21 11.17 -17.71 -4.60
N THR A 22 11.46 -17.10 -3.44
CA THR A 22 11.84 -17.84 -2.23
C THR A 22 10.66 -18.27 -1.37
N GLY A 23 9.51 -17.57 -1.50
CA GLY A 23 8.37 -17.78 -0.64
C GLY A 23 8.57 -17.23 0.78
N ASP A 24 9.65 -16.49 1.02
CA ASP A 24 10.01 -15.95 2.33
C ASP A 24 9.76 -14.43 2.35
N LYS A 25 8.74 -14.00 3.12
CA LYS A 25 8.38 -12.59 3.21
C LYS A 25 9.49 -11.70 3.78
N TYR A 26 10.40 -12.26 4.56
CA TYR A 26 11.50 -11.48 5.14
C TYR A 26 12.57 -11.12 4.12
N GLN A 27 12.60 -11.79 2.96
CA GLN A 27 13.42 -11.39 1.82
C GLN A 27 12.92 -10.07 1.22
N PHE A 28 11.69 -9.69 1.51
CA PHE A 28 11.10 -8.42 1.11
C PHE A 28 11.10 -7.42 2.28
N ILE A 29 10.54 -7.81 3.43
CA ILE A 29 10.25 -6.89 4.53
C ILE A 29 11.51 -6.18 5.04
N ASP A 30 12.55 -6.94 5.36
CA ASP A 30 13.75 -6.37 5.96
C ASP A 30 14.49 -5.40 5.04
N PRO A 31 14.85 -5.78 3.78
CA PRO A 31 15.55 -4.84 2.92
C PRO A 31 14.70 -3.65 2.48
N VAL A 32 13.40 -3.81 2.36
CA VAL A 32 12.53 -2.73 1.88
C VAL A 32 12.32 -1.66 2.96
N PHE A 33 12.42 -1.98 4.25
CA PHE A 33 12.43 -0.94 5.28
C PHE A 33 13.58 0.05 5.05
N ASP A 34 14.77 -0.43 4.71
CA ASP A 34 15.90 0.43 4.39
C ASP A 34 15.63 1.28 3.14
N LEU A 35 15.01 0.69 2.13
CA LEU A 35 14.69 1.39 0.89
C LEU A 35 13.64 2.49 1.10
N THR A 36 12.62 2.24 1.91
CA THR A 36 11.63 3.27 2.21
C THR A 36 12.19 4.38 3.09
N ASP A 37 13.15 4.07 3.97
CA ASP A 37 13.86 5.10 4.71
C ASP A 37 14.61 6.03 3.76
N GLU A 38 15.22 5.49 2.71
CA GLU A 38 15.89 6.32 1.70
C GLU A 38 14.88 7.12 0.87
N LEU A 39 13.70 6.56 0.57
CA LEU A 39 12.64 7.31 -0.13
C LEU A 39 12.22 8.54 0.66
N GLU A 40 12.16 8.43 1.98
CA GLU A 40 11.79 9.56 2.84
C GLU A 40 12.79 10.71 2.76
N GLN A 41 14.05 10.43 2.38
CA GLN A 41 15.09 11.44 2.23
C GLN A 41 15.05 12.12 0.87
N CYS A 42 14.26 11.64 -0.07
CA CYS A 42 14.12 12.27 -1.38
C CYS A 42 13.35 13.58 -1.26
N GLU A 43 13.52 14.46 -2.24
CA GLU A 43 12.90 15.79 -2.23
C GLU A 43 11.38 15.72 -2.29
N THR A 44 10.84 14.80 -3.11
CA THR A 44 9.40 14.64 -3.27
C THR A 44 8.99 13.17 -3.05
N PRO A 45 9.07 12.67 -1.81
CA PRO A 45 8.84 11.24 -1.55
C PRO A 45 7.42 10.77 -1.88
N PHE A 46 6.43 11.65 -1.82
CA PHE A 46 5.05 11.30 -2.17
C PHE A 46 4.94 10.78 -3.62
N ASP A 47 5.83 11.20 -4.51
CA ASP A 47 5.81 10.73 -5.90
C ASP A 47 6.01 9.22 -6.01
N ALA A 48 6.52 8.57 -4.97
CA ALA A 48 6.70 7.12 -4.95
C ALA A 48 5.40 6.36 -4.64
N VAL A 49 4.37 7.01 -4.08
CA VAL A 49 3.16 6.32 -3.59
C VAL A 49 2.44 5.59 -4.72
N ARG A 50 2.12 6.27 -5.80
CA ARG A 50 1.41 5.65 -6.91
C ARG A 50 2.20 4.50 -7.55
N PRO A 51 3.49 4.68 -7.89
CA PRO A 51 4.29 3.56 -8.40
C PRO A 51 4.35 2.37 -7.45
N ILE A 52 4.42 2.60 -6.13
CA ILE A 52 4.40 1.51 -5.15
C ILE A 52 3.07 0.76 -5.23
N LEU A 53 1.95 1.46 -5.29
CA LEU A 53 0.65 0.82 -5.43
C LEU A 53 0.56 0.00 -6.71
N GLU A 54 1.14 0.50 -7.81
CA GLU A 54 1.18 -0.25 -9.07
C GLU A 54 2.02 -1.52 -8.97
N LEU A 55 3.12 -1.48 -8.23
CA LEU A 55 3.92 -2.69 -7.96
C LEU A 55 3.12 -3.72 -7.15
N ILE A 56 2.37 -3.27 -6.16
CA ILE A 56 1.50 -4.14 -5.35
C ILE A 56 0.44 -4.78 -6.24
N GLU A 57 -0.18 -4.00 -7.11
CA GLU A 57 -1.19 -4.49 -8.06
C GLU A 57 -0.63 -5.58 -8.97
N SER A 58 0.64 -5.48 -9.32
CA SER A 58 1.32 -6.45 -10.18
C SER A 58 1.73 -7.74 -9.46
N SER A 59 1.73 -7.74 -8.14
CA SER A 59 2.17 -8.89 -7.34
C SER A 59 1.22 -9.15 -6.17
N PRO A 60 -0.06 -9.45 -6.46
CA PRO A 60 -1.11 -9.50 -5.44
C PRO A 60 -0.95 -10.62 -4.42
N ASN A 61 -0.12 -11.62 -4.70
CA ASN A 61 0.05 -12.79 -3.83
C ASN A 61 1.22 -12.67 -2.86
N ILE A 62 1.94 -11.56 -2.88
CA ILE A 62 3.07 -11.33 -1.98
C ILE A 62 2.54 -10.86 -0.62
N ASP A 63 3.15 -11.37 0.46
CA ASP A 63 2.90 -10.87 1.81
C ASP A 63 3.81 -9.66 2.05
N PHE A 64 3.21 -8.47 1.96
CA PHE A 64 3.92 -7.20 2.12
C PHE A 64 4.05 -6.78 3.59
N GLY A 65 3.56 -7.57 4.52
CA GLY A 65 3.50 -7.25 5.95
C GLY A 65 2.15 -6.66 6.33
N GLY A 66 1.99 -6.31 7.57
CA GLY A 66 0.73 -5.76 8.04
C GLY A 66 0.91 -4.55 8.98
N PRO A 67 1.16 -3.34 8.49
CA PRO A 67 1.21 -2.89 7.10
C PRO A 67 2.52 -3.11 6.37
N GLY A 68 3.62 -3.41 7.09
CA GLY A 68 4.92 -3.61 6.51
C GLY A 68 5.58 -2.31 6.03
N PRO A 69 6.74 -2.40 5.36
CA PRO A 69 7.48 -1.20 4.97
C PRO A 69 6.74 -0.31 3.98
N LEU A 70 6.07 -0.88 2.99
CA LEU A 70 5.36 -0.07 1.99
C LEU A 70 4.16 0.65 2.58
N GLY A 71 3.34 -0.06 3.34
CA GLY A 71 2.18 0.54 4.00
C GLY A 71 2.59 1.61 5.00
N SER A 72 3.62 1.33 5.81
CA SER A 72 4.13 2.31 6.78
C SER A 72 4.64 3.57 6.11
N PHE A 73 5.32 3.43 4.97
CA PHE A 73 5.79 4.58 4.19
C PHE A 73 4.61 5.40 3.67
N MET A 74 3.65 4.74 3.03
CA MET A 74 2.51 5.42 2.41
C MET A 74 1.61 6.09 3.45
N GLU A 75 1.44 5.48 4.61
CA GLU A 75 0.58 6.02 5.68
C GLU A 75 1.10 7.35 6.25
N LYS A 76 2.37 7.68 6.03
CA LYS A 76 2.91 8.99 6.42
C LYS A 76 2.28 10.13 5.64
N PHE A 77 1.65 9.83 4.51
CA PHE A 77 0.95 10.82 3.69
C PHE A 77 -0.57 10.81 3.92
N TYR A 78 -1.01 10.22 5.02
CA TYR A 78 -2.41 10.25 5.43
C TYR A 78 -2.86 11.71 5.57
N HIS A 79 -3.98 12.07 4.98
CA HIS A 79 -4.49 13.44 4.83
C HIS A 79 -3.66 14.32 3.89
N GLU A 80 -2.68 13.74 3.19
CA GLU A 80 -1.81 14.47 2.28
C GLU A 80 -1.80 13.85 0.88
N GLY A 81 -2.87 13.11 0.54
CA GLY A 81 -3.03 12.54 -0.80
C GLY A 81 -2.97 11.01 -0.86
N TYR A 82 -2.56 10.36 0.21
CA TYR A 82 -2.48 8.89 0.24
C TYR A 82 -3.84 8.24 -0.02
N GLU A 83 -4.90 8.73 0.62
CA GLU A 83 -6.23 8.14 0.52
C GLU A 83 -6.73 8.14 -0.92
N GLU A 84 -6.52 9.23 -1.63
CA GLU A 84 -6.94 9.37 -3.03
C GLU A 84 -6.21 8.38 -3.93
N GLU A 85 -4.91 8.19 -3.70
CA GLU A 85 -4.12 7.22 -4.46
C GLU A 85 -4.55 5.79 -4.14
N LEU A 86 -4.86 5.50 -2.87
CA LEU A 86 -5.33 4.17 -2.49
C LEU A 86 -6.70 3.85 -3.10
N VAL A 87 -7.61 4.82 -3.10
CA VAL A 87 -8.92 4.68 -3.76
C VAL A 87 -8.72 4.38 -5.24
N ALA A 88 -7.83 5.12 -5.91
CA ALA A 88 -7.55 4.89 -7.32
C ALA A 88 -7.00 3.48 -7.58
N SER A 89 -6.11 3.00 -6.70
CA SER A 89 -5.57 1.64 -6.80
C SER A 89 -6.67 0.58 -6.65
N LEU A 90 -7.55 0.76 -5.68
CA LEU A 90 -8.68 -0.16 -5.46
C LEU A 90 -9.62 -0.21 -6.66
N LYS A 91 -9.79 0.91 -7.35
CA LYS A 91 -10.61 0.96 -8.56
C LYS A 91 -9.91 0.33 -9.77
N ARG A 92 -8.57 0.45 -9.86
CA ARG A 92 -7.79 -0.15 -10.96
C ARG A 92 -7.71 -1.67 -10.80
N LYS A 93 -7.24 -2.12 -9.64
CA LYS A 93 -7.04 -3.54 -9.37
C LYS A 93 -6.99 -3.78 -7.85
N PRO A 94 -8.12 -4.09 -7.24
CA PRO A 94 -8.15 -4.37 -5.80
C PRO A 94 -7.31 -5.61 -5.48
N THR A 95 -6.56 -5.55 -4.37
CA THR A 95 -5.78 -6.66 -3.87
C THR A 95 -6.09 -6.84 -2.39
N GLU A 96 -5.80 -8.02 -1.87
CA GLU A 96 -5.99 -8.30 -0.45
C GLU A 96 -5.24 -7.28 0.41
N TYR A 97 -4.01 -6.93 0.01
CA TYR A 97 -3.19 -5.98 0.74
C TYR A 97 -3.78 -4.55 0.73
N THR A 98 -4.19 -4.05 -0.45
CA THR A 98 -4.76 -2.71 -0.54
C THR A 98 -6.11 -2.61 0.16
N ILE A 99 -6.89 -3.67 0.15
CA ILE A 99 -8.14 -3.75 0.92
C ILE A 99 -7.82 -3.63 2.41
N ALA A 100 -6.79 -4.35 2.90
CA ALA A 100 -6.37 -4.27 4.29
C ALA A 100 -5.91 -2.87 4.66
N LEU A 101 -5.19 -2.18 3.76
CA LEU A 101 -4.79 -0.79 3.99
C LEU A 101 -6.01 0.13 4.12
N MET A 102 -7.04 -0.09 3.31
CA MET A 102 -8.26 0.72 3.42
C MET A 102 -8.98 0.45 4.75
N PHE A 103 -8.99 -0.79 5.24
CA PHE A 103 -9.52 -1.08 6.58
C PHE A 103 -8.82 -0.28 7.67
N ARG A 104 -7.50 -0.08 7.53
CA ARG A 104 -6.74 0.74 8.49
C ARG A 104 -7.20 2.19 8.46
N ILE A 105 -7.53 2.73 7.29
CA ILE A 105 -8.05 4.09 7.17
C ILE A 105 -9.44 4.18 7.82
N ILE A 106 -10.30 3.20 7.58
CA ILE A 106 -11.67 3.17 8.14
C ILE A 106 -11.63 3.07 9.67
N ALA A 107 -10.57 2.52 10.23
CA ALA A 107 -10.40 2.43 11.68
C ALA A 107 -10.30 3.80 12.33
N ASP A 108 -9.93 4.84 11.59
CA ASP A 108 -9.95 6.22 12.07
C ASP A 108 -11.38 6.76 11.99
N LYS A 109 -12.08 6.74 13.13
CA LYS A 109 -13.49 7.15 13.20
C LYS A 109 -13.71 8.64 12.95
N LYS A 110 -12.63 9.42 12.91
CA LYS A 110 -12.70 10.87 12.65
C LYS A 110 -12.55 11.21 11.18
N ASN A 111 -12.27 10.23 10.33
CA ASN A 111 -12.11 10.49 8.91
C ASN A 111 -13.45 10.95 8.31
N PRO A 112 -13.49 12.08 7.58
CA PRO A 112 -14.73 12.61 7.03
C PRO A 112 -15.32 11.80 5.89
N ASN A 113 -14.56 10.88 5.31
CA ASN A 113 -14.97 10.12 4.12
C ASN A 113 -15.28 8.64 4.42
N LEU A 114 -15.54 8.28 5.68
CA LEU A 114 -15.78 6.88 6.06
C LEU A 114 -16.89 6.21 5.24
N SER A 115 -18.02 6.90 5.04
CA SER A 115 -19.15 6.34 4.28
C SER A 115 -18.74 6.00 2.85
N GLU A 116 -17.97 6.88 2.23
CA GLU A 116 -17.49 6.71 0.87
C GLU A 116 -16.55 5.51 0.75
N TYR A 117 -15.61 5.37 1.69
CA TYR A 117 -14.67 4.25 1.70
C TYR A 117 -15.36 2.92 1.97
N LYS A 118 -16.30 2.89 2.90
CA LYS A 118 -17.09 1.68 3.18
C LYS A 118 -17.93 1.28 1.98
N HIS A 119 -18.51 2.26 1.28
CA HIS A 119 -19.27 1.99 0.07
C HIS A 119 -18.37 1.38 -1.02
N LEU A 120 -17.18 1.95 -1.21
CA LEU A 120 -16.21 1.41 -2.17
C LEU A 120 -15.89 -0.06 -1.87
N LEU A 121 -15.59 -0.39 -0.62
CA LEU A 121 -15.27 -1.76 -0.23
C LEU A 121 -16.44 -2.72 -0.50
N LYS A 122 -17.66 -2.25 -0.28
CA LYS A 122 -18.87 -3.07 -0.60
C LYS A 122 -18.97 -3.34 -2.09
N THR A 123 -18.67 -2.34 -2.94
CA THR A 123 -18.72 -2.54 -4.39
C THR A 123 -17.65 -3.51 -4.89
N LEU A 124 -16.58 -3.71 -4.11
CA LEU A 124 -15.52 -4.66 -4.42
C LEU A 124 -15.79 -6.08 -3.88
N ASP A 125 -17.03 -6.33 -3.43
CA ASP A 125 -17.45 -7.62 -2.90
C ASP A 125 -16.71 -8.04 -1.64
N CYS A 126 -16.41 -7.05 -0.77
CA CYS A 126 -15.75 -7.26 0.52
C CYS A 126 -16.74 -7.18 1.69
N THR A 127 -18.04 -7.38 1.42
CA THR A 127 -19.10 -7.15 2.39
C THR A 127 -18.94 -7.99 3.66
N SER A 128 -18.59 -9.26 3.51
CA SER A 128 -18.43 -10.16 4.65
C SER A 128 -17.29 -9.72 5.57
N GLU A 129 -16.21 -9.24 5.00
CA GLU A 129 -15.07 -8.74 5.76
C GLU A 129 -15.41 -7.45 6.48
N ILE A 130 -16.15 -6.55 5.82
CA ILE A 130 -16.63 -5.30 6.41
C ILE A 130 -17.52 -5.60 7.61
N ASP A 131 -18.47 -6.51 7.44
CA ASP A 131 -19.42 -6.89 8.50
C ASP A 131 -18.69 -7.50 9.70
N THR A 132 -17.69 -8.32 9.45
CA THR A 132 -16.89 -8.94 10.50
C THR A 132 -16.10 -7.90 11.31
N PHE A 133 -15.53 -6.91 10.64
CA PHE A 133 -14.73 -5.87 11.29
C PHE A 133 -15.55 -4.79 11.98
N TRP A 134 -16.76 -4.50 11.50
CA TRP A 134 -17.48 -3.29 11.87
C TRP A 134 -18.84 -3.53 12.53
N LEU A 135 -19.09 -4.76 12.88
CA LEU A 135 -20.21 -5.10 13.75
C LEU A 135 -19.85 -4.86 15.24
#